data_cf0ef5ddb03629bbe20ecb9fb8520a93
#
_entry.id   cf0ef5ddb03629bbe20ecb9fb8520a93
#
_cell.length_a   1.000
_cell.length_b   1.000
_cell.length_c   1.000
_cell.angle_alpha   90.00
_cell.angle_beta   90.00
_cell.angle_gamma   90.00
#
_symmetry.space_group_name_H-M   'P 1'
#
loop_
_entity.id
_entity.type
_entity.pdbx_description
1 polymer ?
#
loop_
_entity_poly.entity_id
_entity_poly.type
_entity_poly.pdbx_seq_one_letter_code
_entity_poly.pdbx_strand_id
1 'polypeptide(L)'
;MRETREMIINAVMRLALQNKQRSHLTLTEIANEAGISRQAIYQKHFNSIDDIFDYIHATIDEQILRVFQQKVLCLPPAELYHGIAVHILPLIYHHREWLRVLYSTNIDLKWRHYLYERYASVTSEYLTKHPPLNTPFSQTMTVKLLTNHLITVISIWLSDEIPLHPSKFSPIFLELMTRSPNSFFNK
;
A
#
# COMPACT_ATOMS: atom_id res chain seq x y z
N MET A 1 9.21 14.91 18.01
CA MET A 1 8.75 15.28 16.64
C MET A 1 8.05 14.13 15.89
N ARG A 2 8.59 12.91 15.90
CA ARG A 2 7.97 11.74 15.25
C ARG A 2 6.61 11.39 15.89
N GLU A 3 6.57 11.30 17.19
CA GLU A 3 5.37 11.01 17.99
C GLU A 3 4.20 11.96 17.68
N THR A 4 4.48 13.27 17.56
CA THR A 4 3.42 14.25 17.22
C THR A 4 2.90 14.07 15.79
N ARG A 5 3.77 13.71 14.82
CA ARG A 5 3.31 13.39 13.46
C ARG A 5 2.42 12.17 13.45
N GLU A 6 2.76 11.12 14.18
CA GLU A 6 1.91 9.93 14.33
C GLU A 6 0.57 10.26 14.99
N MET A 7 0.52 11.14 16.00
CA MET A 7 -0.73 11.63 16.57
C MET A 7 -1.63 12.33 15.54
N ILE A 8 -1.03 13.19 14.70
CA ILE A 8 -1.75 13.90 13.62
C ILE A 8 -2.30 12.91 12.60
N ILE A 9 -1.50 11.94 12.17
CA ILE A 9 -1.92 10.90 11.21
C ILE A 9 -3.04 10.04 11.80
N ASN A 10 -2.90 9.61 13.04
CA ASN A 10 -3.94 8.83 13.71
C ASN A 10 -5.25 9.61 13.86
N ALA A 11 -5.19 10.94 14.04
CA ALA A 11 -6.38 11.81 14.02
C ALA A 11 -7.04 11.82 12.63
N VAL A 12 -6.25 11.93 11.54
CA VAL A 12 -6.75 11.82 10.16
C VAL A 12 -7.44 10.47 9.95
N MET A 13 -6.83 9.37 10.39
CA MET A 13 -7.41 8.03 10.23
C MET A 13 -8.71 7.85 11.01
N ARG A 14 -8.80 8.36 12.25
CA ARG A 14 -10.07 8.34 13.03
C ARG A 14 -11.17 9.14 12.35
N LEU A 15 -10.87 10.36 11.90
CA LEU A 15 -11.85 11.20 11.18
C LEU A 15 -12.33 10.54 9.89
N ALA A 16 -11.45 9.88 9.14
CA ALA A 16 -11.81 9.14 7.93
C ALA A 16 -12.77 7.98 8.22
N LEU A 17 -12.57 7.25 9.32
CA LEU A 17 -13.44 6.15 9.72
C LEU A 17 -14.83 6.60 10.20
N GLN A 18 -14.97 7.82 10.75
CA GLN A 18 -16.25 8.38 11.15
C GLN A 18 -17.17 8.63 9.95
N ASN A 19 -16.59 8.94 8.78
CA ASN A 19 -17.34 9.09 7.53
C ASN A 19 -16.50 8.59 6.35
N LYS A 20 -16.69 7.32 5.99
CA LYS A 20 -15.91 6.62 4.95
C LYS A 20 -16.06 7.22 3.54
N GLN A 21 -17.15 7.94 3.26
CA GLN A 21 -17.37 8.57 1.96
C GLN A 21 -16.76 9.98 1.88
N ARG A 22 -16.26 10.49 2.97
CA ARG A 22 -15.63 11.79 3.02
C ARG A 22 -14.29 11.80 2.30
N SER A 23 -14.10 12.78 1.41
CA SER A 23 -12.90 12.92 0.57
C SER A 23 -12.01 14.11 0.96
N HIS A 24 -12.36 14.87 1.99
CA HIS A 24 -11.55 16.01 2.45
C HIS A 24 -11.72 16.28 3.94
N LEU A 25 -10.66 16.76 4.56
CA LEU A 25 -10.61 17.22 5.94
C LEU A 25 -10.09 18.64 5.96
N THR A 26 -10.25 19.32 7.09
CA THR A 26 -9.61 20.60 7.36
C THR A 26 -8.53 20.44 8.42
N LEU A 27 -7.49 21.28 8.37
CA LEU A 27 -6.46 21.29 9.42
C LEU A 27 -7.03 21.60 10.80
N THR A 28 -8.16 22.33 10.87
CA THR A 28 -8.86 22.62 12.13
C THR A 28 -9.47 21.38 12.75
N GLU A 29 -10.15 20.55 11.95
CA GLU A 29 -10.71 19.27 12.42
C GLU A 29 -9.61 18.31 12.87
N ILE A 30 -8.54 18.21 12.08
CA ILE A 30 -7.39 17.37 12.43
C ILE A 30 -6.73 17.84 13.73
N ALA A 31 -6.57 19.15 13.91
CA ALA A 31 -6.00 19.75 15.11
C ALA A 31 -6.85 19.46 16.36
N ASN A 32 -8.17 19.63 16.24
CA ASN A 32 -9.12 19.34 17.32
C ASN A 32 -9.08 17.84 17.70
N GLU A 33 -9.11 16.95 16.70
CA GLU A 33 -9.07 15.51 16.92
C GLU A 33 -7.72 15.04 17.50
N ALA A 34 -6.61 15.69 17.11
CA ALA A 34 -5.27 15.41 17.62
C ALA A 34 -4.98 16.06 19.00
N GLY A 35 -5.85 16.95 19.49
CA GLY A 35 -5.66 17.66 20.75
C GLY A 35 -4.51 18.69 20.72
N ILE A 36 -4.19 19.26 19.54
CA ILE A 36 -3.14 20.27 19.36
C ILE A 36 -3.66 21.48 18.58
N SER A 37 -2.95 22.61 18.62
CA SER A 37 -3.39 23.78 17.88
C SER A 37 -3.13 23.63 16.37
N ARG A 38 -4.01 24.19 15.52
CA ARG A 38 -3.79 24.28 14.07
C ARG A 38 -2.46 24.97 13.75
N GLN A 39 -2.09 25.99 14.53
CA GLN A 39 -0.82 26.70 14.35
C GLN A 39 0.38 25.79 14.61
N ALA A 40 0.30 24.89 15.59
CA ALA A 40 1.36 23.91 15.87
C ALA A 40 1.53 22.92 14.72
N ILE A 41 0.43 22.45 14.10
CA ILE A 41 0.52 21.61 12.89
C ILE A 41 1.26 22.37 11.79
N TYR A 42 0.78 23.55 11.44
CA TYR A 42 1.29 24.33 10.32
C TYR A 42 2.75 24.75 10.48
N GLN A 43 3.15 25.20 11.67
CA GLN A 43 4.51 25.72 11.88
C GLN A 43 5.57 24.65 12.07
N LYS A 44 5.22 23.45 12.54
CA LYS A 44 6.20 22.46 13.03
C LYS A 44 6.13 21.11 12.33
N HIS A 45 5.03 20.79 11.65
CA HIS A 45 4.78 19.43 11.19
C HIS A 45 4.41 19.32 9.72
N PHE A 46 3.37 20.00 9.26
CA PHE A 46 2.82 19.88 7.91
C PHE A 46 2.25 21.23 7.43
N ASN A 47 2.59 21.65 6.21
CA ASN A 47 2.12 22.89 5.64
C ASN A 47 0.69 22.77 5.06
N SER A 48 0.28 21.57 4.71
CA SER A 48 -1.01 21.28 4.10
C SER A 48 -1.51 19.88 4.47
N ILE A 49 -2.74 19.56 4.09
CA ILE A 49 -3.29 18.22 4.21
C ILE A 49 -2.60 17.28 3.21
N ASP A 50 -2.29 17.76 2.01
CA ASP A 50 -1.53 16.99 1.02
C ASP A 50 -0.17 16.56 1.60
N ASP A 51 0.55 17.45 2.33
CA ASP A 51 1.81 17.10 2.99
C ASP A 51 1.64 15.95 4.02
N ILE A 52 0.47 15.87 4.66
CA ILE A 52 0.18 14.76 5.59
C ILE A 52 0.07 13.45 4.82
N PHE A 53 -0.66 13.43 3.70
CA PHE A 53 -0.78 12.24 2.87
C PHE A 53 0.54 11.85 2.20
N ASP A 54 1.29 12.81 1.69
CA ASP A 54 2.62 12.57 1.12
C ASP A 54 3.57 11.95 2.17
N TYR A 55 3.50 12.40 3.42
CA TYR A 55 4.27 11.81 4.51
C TYR A 55 3.80 10.38 4.86
N ILE A 56 2.49 10.12 4.85
CA ILE A 56 1.93 8.77 5.05
C ILE A 56 2.44 7.84 3.95
N HIS A 57 2.33 8.25 2.68
CA HIS A 57 2.79 7.48 1.53
C HIS A 57 4.28 7.15 1.65
N ALA A 58 5.12 8.16 1.91
CA ALA A 58 6.56 7.97 2.06
C ALA A 58 6.91 7.04 3.23
N THR A 59 6.20 7.17 4.36
CA THR A 59 6.43 6.33 5.55
C THR A 59 6.12 4.86 5.29
N ILE A 60 5.05 4.58 4.53
CA ILE A 60 4.68 3.22 4.15
C ILE A 60 5.69 2.65 3.14
N ASP A 61 6.03 3.43 2.11
CA ASP A 61 6.78 2.93 0.95
C ASP A 61 8.28 2.81 1.15
N GLU A 62 8.90 3.72 1.90
CA GLU A 62 10.36 3.81 1.95
C GLU A 62 11.03 2.49 2.34
N GLN A 63 10.52 1.84 3.36
CA GLN A 63 11.05 0.57 3.82
C GLN A 63 10.72 -0.58 2.88
N ILE A 64 9.49 -0.61 2.34
CA ILE A 64 9.03 -1.62 1.38
C ILE A 64 9.92 -1.62 0.15
N LEU A 65 10.13 -0.45 -0.46
CA LEU A 65 10.93 -0.32 -1.67
C LEU A 65 12.40 -0.67 -1.44
N ARG A 66 12.97 -0.23 -0.33
CA ARG A 66 14.35 -0.57 0.05
C ARG A 66 14.52 -2.08 0.18
N VAL A 67 13.63 -2.76 0.89
CA VAL A 67 13.70 -4.21 1.07
C VAL A 67 13.41 -4.94 -0.23
N PHE A 68 12.48 -4.46 -1.06
CA PHE A 68 12.24 -5.03 -2.38
C PHE A 68 13.52 -5.00 -3.24
N GLN A 69 14.19 -3.86 -3.33
CA GLN A 69 15.44 -3.71 -4.08
C GLN A 69 16.54 -4.63 -3.58
N GLN A 70 16.65 -4.79 -2.26
CA GLN A 70 17.73 -5.58 -1.64
C GLN A 70 17.47 -7.10 -1.66
N LYS A 71 16.21 -7.53 -1.57
CA LYS A 71 15.85 -8.93 -1.30
C LYS A 71 15.01 -9.60 -2.36
N VAL A 72 14.30 -8.83 -3.21
CA VAL A 72 13.32 -9.40 -4.14
C VAL A 72 13.67 -9.13 -5.60
N LEU A 73 14.19 -7.95 -5.91
CA LEU A 73 14.43 -7.50 -7.29
C LEU A 73 15.30 -8.45 -8.13
N CYS A 74 16.24 -9.15 -7.51
CA CYS A 74 17.16 -10.08 -8.18
C CYS A 74 16.72 -11.55 -8.10
N LEU A 75 15.59 -11.86 -7.45
CA LEU A 75 15.07 -13.23 -7.39
C LEU A 75 14.55 -13.66 -8.77
N PRO A 76 14.75 -14.93 -9.15
CA PRO A 76 14.17 -15.45 -10.38
C PRO A 76 12.63 -15.46 -10.31
N PRO A 77 11.93 -15.45 -11.48
CA PRO A 77 10.47 -15.39 -11.52
C PRO A 77 9.75 -16.46 -10.68
N ALA A 78 10.32 -17.66 -10.58
CA ALA A 78 9.77 -18.75 -9.77
C ALA A 78 9.75 -18.44 -8.25
N GLU A 79 10.63 -17.55 -7.79
CA GLU A 79 10.78 -17.19 -6.38
C GLU A 79 10.22 -15.80 -6.04
N LEU A 80 9.80 -15.02 -7.06
CA LEU A 80 9.32 -13.64 -6.89
C LEU A 80 8.26 -13.51 -5.80
N TYR A 81 7.17 -14.24 -5.94
CA TYR A 81 6.04 -14.14 -5.01
C TYR A 81 6.35 -14.72 -3.63
N HIS A 82 7.22 -15.73 -3.57
CA HIS A 82 7.75 -16.22 -2.28
C HIS A 82 8.59 -15.14 -1.58
N GLY A 83 9.47 -14.47 -2.31
CA GLY A 83 10.26 -13.35 -1.80
C GLY A 83 9.38 -12.19 -1.30
N ILE A 84 8.31 -11.85 -2.05
CA ILE A 84 7.31 -10.86 -1.61
C ILE A 84 6.61 -11.33 -0.33
N ALA A 85 6.18 -12.58 -0.28
CA ALA A 85 5.49 -13.13 0.90
C ALA A 85 6.36 -13.08 2.17
N VAL A 86 7.65 -13.41 2.04
CA VAL A 86 8.57 -13.48 3.18
C VAL A 86 9.07 -12.10 3.60
N HIS A 87 9.38 -11.22 2.65
CA HIS A 87 10.08 -9.98 2.96
C HIS A 87 9.19 -8.73 2.92
N ILE A 88 8.12 -8.74 2.13
CA ILE A 88 7.31 -7.54 1.89
C ILE A 88 5.99 -7.56 2.66
N LEU A 89 5.25 -8.69 2.68
CA LEU A 89 3.97 -8.77 3.39
C LEU A 89 4.09 -8.39 4.88
N PRO A 90 5.13 -8.78 5.64
CA PRO A 90 5.29 -8.32 7.03
C PRO A 90 5.45 -6.81 7.18
N LEU A 91 6.14 -6.14 6.24
CA LEU A 91 6.31 -4.69 6.24
C LEU A 91 4.99 -3.98 5.94
N ILE A 92 4.25 -4.47 4.94
CA ILE A 92 2.90 -3.97 4.62
C ILE A 92 1.99 -4.12 5.84
N TYR A 93 1.99 -5.29 6.49
CA TYR A 93 1.17 -5.56 7.66
C TYR A 93 1.50 -4.67 8.86
N HIS A 94 2.75 -4.23 8.98
CA HIS A 94 3.14 -3.27 10.01
C HIS A 94 2.34 -1.96 9.93
N HIS A 95 1.98 -1.55 8.72
CA HIS A 95 1.17 -0.35 8.46
C HIS A 95 -0.33 -0.64 8.26
N ARG A 96 -0.81 -1.84 8.62
CA ARG A 96 -2.19 -2.30 8.36
C ARG A 96 -3.29 -1.34 8.82
N GLU A 97 -3.10 -0.65 9.96
CA GLU A 97 -4.10 0.27 10.51
C GLU A 97 -4.33 1.47 9.56
N TRP A 98 -3.25 2.06 9.05
CA TRP A 98 -3.35 3.16 8.09
C TRP A 98 -3.82 2.66 6.73
N LEU A 99 -3.27 1.55 6.26
CA LEU A 99 -3.62 0.96 4.97
C LEU A 99 -5.09 0.54 4.92
N ARG A 100 -5.64 -0.03 5.99
CA ARG A 100 -7.06 -0.34 6.09
C ARG A 100 -7.92 0.91 5.82
N VAL A 101 -7.58 2.04 6.42
CA VAL A 101 -8.31 3.30 6.23
C VAL A 101 -8.18 3.79 4.79
N LEU A 102 -6.96 3.82 4.24
CA LEU A 102 -6.70 4.26 2.87
C LEU A 102 -7.42 3.40 1.83
N TYR A 103 -7.56 2.08 2.07
CA TYR A 103 -8.27 1.17 1.16
C TYR A 103 -9.80 1.17 1.35
N SER A 104 -10.30 1.42 2.57
CA SER A 104 -11.73 1.30 2.91
C SER A 104 -12.50 2.62 2.95
N THR A 105 -11.83 3.76 2.73
CA THR A 105 -12.45 5.10 2.76
C THR A 105 -12.06 5.92 1.52
N ASN A 106 -12.74 7.05 1.33
CA ASN A 106 -12.45 8.01 0.25
C ASN A 106 -11.55 9.16 0.70
N ILE A 107 -10.89 9.03 1.84
CA ILE A 107 -10.15 10.15 2.44
C ILE A 107 -8.95 10.60 1.60
N ASP A 108 -8.35 9.68 0.86
CA ASP A 108 -7.27 9.94 -0.08
C ASP A 108 -7.61 9.36 -1.47
N LEU A 109 -8.21 10.18 -2.30
CA LEU A 109 -8.57 9.80 -3.67
C LEU A 109 -7.34 9.55 -4.58
N LYS A 110 -6.17 10.07 -4.20
CA LYS A 110 -4.92 9.91 -4.96
C LYS A 110 -4.22 8.58 -4.63
N TRP A 111 -4.57 7.91 -3.52
CA TRP A 111 -3.88 6.74 -3.01
C TRP A 111 -3.71 5.62 -4.05
N ARG A 112 -4.79 5.21 -4.72
CA ARG A 112 -4.74 4.13 -5.72
C ARG A 112 -3.85 4.49 -6.91
N HIS A 113 -3.94 5.74 -7.39
CA HIS A 113 -3.11 6.23 -8.48
C HIS A 113 -1.63 6.29 -8.06
N TYR A 114 -1.34 6.83 -6.87
CA TYR A 114 -0.02 6.86 -6.29
C TYR A 114 0.61 5.46 -6.22
N LEU A 115 -0.11 4.48 -5.68
CA LEU A 115 0.36 3.10 -5.62
C LEU A 115 0.68 2.54 -7.01
N TYR A 116 -0.24 2.74 -7.96
CA TYR A 116 -0.03 2.24 -9.31
C TYR A 116 1.23 2.83 -9.94
N GLU A 117 1.39 4.14 -9.97
CA GLU A 117 2.56 4.81 -10.55
C GLU A 117 3.86 4.35 -9.88
N ARG A 118 3.84 4.26 -8.56
CA ARG A 118 4.99 3.86 -7.76
C ARG A 118 5.42 2.42 -8.05
N TYR A 119 4.50 1.49 -8.00
CA TYR A 119 4.80 0.06 -8.15
C TYR A 119 4.86 -0.41 -9.60
N ALA A 120 4.26 0.30 -10.56
CA ALA A 120 4.46 0.04 -11.99
C ALA A 120 5.92 0.27 -12.40
N SER A 121 6.57 1.30 -11.86
CA SER A 121 8.01 1.53 -12.08
C SER A 121 8.86 0.35 -11.57
N VAL A 122 8.57 -0.14 -10.37
CA VAL A 122 9.26 -1.30 -9.76
C VAL A 122 9.01 -2.59 -10.54
N THR A 123 7.76 -2.81 -10.99
CA THR A 123 7.41 -3.96 -11.84
C THR A 123 8.13 -3.90 -13.19
N SER A 124 8.21 -2.70 -13.79
CA SER A 124 8.93 -2.49 -15.05
C SER A 124 10.43 -2.79 -14.90
N GLU A 125 11.05 -2.35 -13.80
CA GLU A 125 12.45 -2.65 -13.49
C GLU A 125 12.67 -4.15 -13.34
N TYR A 126 11.78 -4.84 -12.61
CA TYR A 126 11.86 -6.30 -12.46
C TYR A 126 11.76 -7.02 -13.82
N LEU A 127 10.79 -6.65 -14.66
CA LEU A 127 10.60 -7.27 -15.97
C LEU A 127 11.75 -6.96 -16.95
N THR A 128 12.46 -5.85 -16.77
CA THR A 128 13.66 -5.55 -17.56
C THR A 128 14.79 -6.53 -17.22
N LYS A 129 14.93 -6.90 -15.95
CA LYS A 129 15.92 -7.90 -15.50
C LYS A 129 15.50 -9.35 -15.80
N HIS A 130 14.20 -9.59 -15.81
CA HIS A 130 13.60 -10.92 -16.01
C HIS A 130 12.51 -10.84 -17.10
N PRO A 131 12.88 -10.70 -18.37
CA PRO A 131 11.91 -10.55 -19.45
C PRO A 131 11.01 -11.79 -19.54
N PRO A 132 9.68 -11.58 -19.65
CA PRO A 132 8.74 -12.69 -19.75
C PRO A 132 8.92 -13.44 -21.05
N LEU A 133 8.98 -14.77 -20.94
CA LEU A 133 9.06 -15.66 -22.11
C LEU A 133 7.63 -15.95 -22.61
N ASN A 134 7.43 -15.87 -23.94
CA ASN A 134 6.20 -16.30 -24.62
C ASN A 134 4.89 -15.65 -24.11
N THR A 135 4.87 -14.34 -23.92
CA THR A 135 3.62 -13.61 -23.67
C THR A 135 3.14 -12.90 -24.95
N PRO A 136 1.85 -12.97 -25.29
CA PRO A 136 1.28 -12.20 -26.39
C PRO A 136 1.09 -10.71 -26.04
N PHE A 137 1.37 -10.33 -24.79
CA PHE A 137 1.13 -8.97 -24.29
C PHE A 137 2.37 -8.09 -24.46
N SER A 138 2.12 -6.79 -24.73
CA SER A 138 3.19 -5.80 -24.67
C SER A 138 3.74 -5.68 -23.23
N GLN A 139 5.00 -5.22 -23.10
CA GLN A 139 5.60 -4.97 -21.77
C GLN A 139 4.71 -4.05 -20.92
N THR A 140 4.19 -2.96 -21.51
CA THR A 140 3.29 -2.03 -20.83
C THR A 140 2.03 -2.73 -20.29
N MET A 141 1.42 -3.62 -21.09
CA MET A 141 0.25 -4.37 -20.66
C MET A 141 0.60 -5.35 -19.55
N THR A 142 1.73 -6.02 -19.64
CA THR A 142 2.23 -6.94 -18.61
C THR A 142 2.47 -6.20 -17.28
N VAL A 143 3.14 -5.04 -17.31
CA VAL A 143 3.34 -4.19 -16.14
C VAL A 143 2.01 -3.83 -15.50
N LYS A 144 1.04 -3.34 -16.30
CA LYS A 144 -0.29 -2.97 -15.80
C LYS A 144 -1.00 -4.14 -15.13
N LEU A 145 -0.99 -5.31 -15.75
CA LEU A 145 -1.66 -6.49 -15.21
C LEU A 145 -1.04 -6.94 -13.89
N LEU A 146 0.27 -7.12 -13.86
CA LEU A 146 0.98 -7.61 -12.66
C LEU A 146 0.87 -6.63 -11.50
N THR A 147 1.06 -5.33 -11.77
CA THR A 147 0.98 -4.30 -10.74
C THR A 147 -0.43 -4.22 -10.16
N ASN A 148 -1.47 -4.12 -11.00
CA ASN A 148 -2.84 -4.03 -10.50
C ASN A 148 -3.28 -5.32 -9.81
N HIS A 149 -2.86 -6.50 -10.29
CA HIS A 149 -3.18 -7.77 -9.64
C HIS A 149 -2.60 -7.81 -8.22
N LEU A 150 -1.31 -7.47 -8.05
CA LEU A 150 -0.68 -7.42 -6.74
C LEU A 150 -1.37 -6.42 -5.81
N ILE A 151 -1.60 -5.17 -6.27
CA ILE A 151 -2.29 -4.13 -5.49
C ILE A 151 -3.69 -4.60 -5.09
N THR A 152 -4.42 -5.26 -5.98
CA THR A 152 -5.77 -5.77 -5.70
C THR A 152 -5.75 -6.83 -4.61
N VAL A 153 -4.86 -7.81 -4.69
CA VAL A 153 -4.75 -8.87 -3.68
C VAL A 153 -4.40 -8.28 -2.30
N ILE A 154 -3.44 -7.35 -2.26
CA ILE A 154 -3.05 -6.66 -1.02
C ILE A 154 -4.21 -5.79 -0.47
N SER A 155 -4.91 -5.06 -1.34
CA SER A 155 -6.01 -4.19 -0.91
C SER A 155 -7.18 -4.98 -0.32
N ILE A 156 -7.53 -6.12 -0.91
CA ILE A 156 -8.58 -7.01 -0.39
C ILE A 156 -8.18 -7.52 1.00
N TRP A 157 -6.96 -8.04 1.15
CA TRP A 157 -6.45 -8.51 2.44
C TRP A 157 -6.52 -7.45 3.53
N LEU A 158 -6.07 -6.21 3.24
CA LEU A 158 -5.96 -5.14 4.24
C LEU A 158 -7.25 -4.34 4.44
N SER A 159 -8.27 -4.54 3.61
CA SER A 159 -9.59 -3.92 3.81
C SER A 159 -10.41 -4.60 4.88
N ASP A 160 -10.04 -5.81 5.28
CA ASP A 160 -10.69 -6.51 6.38
C ASP A 160 -10.52 -5.74 7.69
N GLU A 161 -11.51 -5.85 8.58
CA GLU A 161 -11.46 -5.22 9.91
C GLU A 161 -10.30 -5.75 10.74
N ILE A 162 -10.03 -7.05 10.64
CA ILE A 162 -8.90 -7.73 11.27
C ILE A 162 -8.18 -8.55 10.20
N PRO A 163 -7.22 -7.95 9.46
CA PRO A 163 -6.49 -8.66 8.43
C PRO A 163 -5.71 -9.85 9.00
N LEU A 164 -5.70 -10.97 8.30
CA LEU A 164 -4.91 -12.14 8.69
C LEU A 164 -3.44 -11.76 8.88
N HIS A 165 -2.82 -12.31 9.92
CA HIS A 165 -1.38 -12.16 10.12
C HIS A 165 -0.61 -12.69 8.89
N PRO A 166 0.52 -12.08 8.46
CA PRO A 166 1.27 -12.49 7.27
C PRO A 166 1.56 -13.99 7.18
N SER A 167 1.89 -14.64 8.29
CA SER A 167 2.14 -16.10 8.32
C SER A 167 0.93 -16.95 7.92
N LYS A 168 -0.29 -16.44 8.11
CA LYS A 168 -1.54 -17.10 7.68
C LYS A 168 -1.97 -16.67 6.30
N PHE A 169 -1.68 -15.43 5.93
CA PHE A 169 -2.02 -14.90 4.62
C PHE A 169 -1.05 -15.36 3.51
N SER A 170 0.24 -15.55 3.82
CA SER A 170 1.25 -15.93 2.81
C SER A 170 0.88 -17.16 1.96
N PRO A 171 0.36 -18.27 2.48
CA PRO A 171 -0.09 -19.37 1.64
C PRO A 171 -1.22 -18.99 0.68
N ILE A 172 -2.20 -18.20 1.18
CA ILE A 172 -3.32 -17.70 0.38
C ILE A 172 -2.81 -16.75 -0.71
N PHE A 173 -1.91 -15.84 -0.34
CA PHE A 173 -1.26 -14.91 -1.27
C PHE A 173 -0.57 -15.65 -2.41
N LEU A 174 0.24 -16.67 -2.10
CA LEU A 174 0.94 -17.47 -3.11
C LEU A 174 -0.04 -18.15 -4.06
N GLU A 175 -1.12 -18.68 -3.54
CA GLU A 175 -2.18 -19.31 -4.33
C GLU A 175 -2.86 -18.29 -5.26
N LEU A 176 -3.24 -17.14 -4.75
CA LEU A 176 -3.86 -16.05 -5.54
C LEU A 176 -2.93 -15.49 -6.62
N MET A 177 -1.62 -15.44 -6.37
CA MET A 177 -0.64 -14.90 -7.31
C MET A 177 -0.21 -15.90 -8.39
N THR A 178 -0.39 -17.21 -8.18
CA THR A 178 0.13 -18.24 -9.08
C THR A 178 -0.95 -19.04 -9.82
N ARG A 179 -2.18 -19.04 -9.31
CA ARG A 179 -3.31 -19.77 -9.92
C ARG A 179 -4.15 -18.90 -10.82
N SER A 180 -4.69 -19.51 -11.88
CA SER A 180 -5.72 -18.88 -12.69
C SER A 180 -7.03 -18.74 -11.90
N PRO A 181 -7.79 -17.64 -12.07
CA PRO A 181 -9.13 -17.51 -11.49
C PRO A 181 -10.07 -18.70 -11.77
N ASN A 182 -9.92 -19.38 -12.91
CA ASN A 182 -10.69 -20.58 -13.24
C ASN A 182 -10.45 -21.73 -12.26
N SER A 183 -9.30 -21.78 -11.60
CA SER A 183 -9.00 -22.82 -10.62
C SER A 183 -9.85 -22.73 -9.34
N PHE A 184 -10.50 -21.58 -9.09
CA PHE A 184 -11.42 -21.42 -7.96
C PHE A 184 -12.75 -22.16 -8.16
N PHE A 185 -13.09 -22.50 -9.40
CA PHE A 185 -14.34 -23.18 -9.76
C PHE A 185 -14.16 -24.69 -10.03
N ASN A 186 -12.91 -25.14 -10.14
CA ASN A 186 -12.60 -26.54 -10.40
C ASN A 186 -12.07 -27.17 -9.09
N LYS A 187 -12.74 -28.24 -8.65
CA LYS A 187 -12.23 -29.10 -7.56
C LYS A 187 -11.13 -30.00 -8.07
#